data_46bbd8889e07b4bf3ebd2ce30c90dc9a
#
_entry.id   46bbd8889e07b4bf3ebd2ce30c90dc9a
#
_cell.length_a   1.000
_cell.length_b   1.000
_cell.length_c   1.000
_cell.angle_alpha   90.00
_cell.angle_beta   90.00
_cell.angle_gamma   90.00
#
_symmetry.space_group_name_H-M   'P 1'
#
loop_
_entity.id
_entity.type
_entity.pdbx_description
1 polymer ?
#
loop_
_entity_poly.entity_id
_entity_poly.type
_entity_poly.pdbx_seq_one_letter_code
_entity_poly.pdbx_strand_id
1 'polypeptide(L)'
;NLIAMSRIFGVTIGALLGMEPAAEEPTEEDSPEAPGGEAGDAAPDRELTDRELAAVEAIVQKYLEAVRRPRWSRRKKLAAVAGACAAVLLIVLILNGIFSSLGRRLDQVQDQVNYVQSSVSSQIGSLTGQLSGLLKAQNSIISGYDIRVADYSLEDRAWYLTASVTPREYTEGMVVTFTARTNTGATATAQAQNNGGVFTVENWAVPMASMPTRNDDGHPLDDGGEVQISVSFTGGGTTRTQTLETLYDNLASFQLSADGGWNTVWKQGSLTFESLDLKIDNETGIPVNLAEAELALFYNGESEPLWSMPFPAAVELWERQGYVQMLTPLVPEVSPLRLESGQTLLGAVRITDDHGQTFWYLLDGWGNDYGTLRRINSDALNGQWSSWQPGDTLVLWD
;
A
#
# COMPACT_ATOMS: atom_id res chain seq x y z
N ASN A 1 9.85 26.29 -26.47
CA ASN A 1 10.71 26.99 -27.39
C ASN A 1 11.22 26.08 -28.53
N LEU A 2 10.26 25.43 -29.22
CA LEU A 2 10.53 24.54 -30.36
C LEU A 2 11.31 25.20 -31.50
N ILE A 3 11.11 26.51 -31.73
CA ILE A 3 11.85 27.28 -32.70
C ILE A 3 13.35 27.40 -32.36
N ALA A 4 13.67 27.55 -31.08
CA ALA A 4 15.06 27.58 -30.62
C ALA A 4 15.75 26.22 -30.76
N MET A 5 15.02 25.14 -30.44
CA MET A 5 15.50 23.76 -30.61
C MET A 5 15.71 23.40 -32.08
N SER A 6 14.77 23.74 -32.95
CA SER A 6 14.90 23.55 -34.41
C SER A 6 16.17 24.21 -34.97
N ARG A 7 16.52 25.43 -34.52
CA ARG A 7 17.74 26.12 -34.91
C ARG A 7 19.04 25.52 -34.37
N ILE A 8 19.01 24.99 -33.12
CA ILE A 8 20.19 24.40 -32.49
C ILE A 8 20.53 23.05 -33.09
N PHE A 9 19.52 22.26 -33.40
CA PHE A 9 19.68 20.89 -33.90
C PHE A 9 19.60 20.79 -35.45
N GLY A 10 19.31 21.87 -36.16
CA GLY A 10 19.23 21.89 -37.63
C GLY A 10 18.10 21.02 -38.19
N VAL A 11 17.07 20.72 -37.39
CA VAL A 11 15.93 19.87 -37.79
C VAL A 11 14.65 20.67 -37.85
N THR A 12 13.71 20.27 -38.72
CA THR A 12 12.42 20.92 -38.84
C THR A 12 11.58 20.73 -37.56
N ILE A 13 10.65 21.65 -37.28
CA ILE A 13 9.75 21.53 -36.15
C ILE A 13 8.86 20.28 -36.27
N GLY A 14 8.54 19.86 -37.50
CA GLY A 14 7.79 18.63 -37.80
C GLY A 14 8.55 17.36 -37.40
N ALA A 15 9.85 17.33 -37.64
CA ALA A 15 10.73 16.25 -37.24
C ALA A 15 10.89 16.20 -35.70
N LEU A 16 10.95 17.34 -35.01
CA LEU A 16 10.98 17.43 -33.57
C LEU A 16 9.68 16.95 -32.88
N LEU A 17 8.56 17.04 -33.59
CA LEU A 17 7.25 16.58 -33.11
C LEU A 17 6.90 15.16 -33.59
N GLY A 18 7.80 14.48 -34.31
CA GLY A 18 7.57 13.12 -34.84
C GLY A 18 6.50 13.05 -35.94
N MET A 19 6.22 14.19 -36.60
CA MET A 19 5.20 14.28 -37.65
C MET A 19 5.77 14.08 -39.05
N GLU A 20 7.11 14.12 -39.21
CA GLU A 20 7.82 13.84 -40.45
C GLU A 20 8.89 12.78 -40.21
N PRO A 21 9.10 11.81 -41.13
CA PRO A 21 10.23 10.89 -41.04
C PRO A 21 11.54 11.69 -41.18
N ALA A 22 12.56 11.32 -40.40
CA ALA A 22 13.88 11.93 -40.48
C ALA A 22 14.40 11.90 -41.93
N ALA A 23 14.80 13.05 -42.44
CA ALA A 23 15.38 13.14 -43.77
C ALA A 23 16.62 12.27 -43.83
N GLU A 24 16.68 11.37 -44.80
CA GLU A 24 17.84 10.55 -45.13
C GLU A 24 19.03 11.45 -45.43
N GLU A 25 20.19 11.10 -44.89
CA GLU A 25 21.47 11.77 -45.19
C GLU A 25 21.73 11.75 -46.71
N PRO A 26 22.15 12.87 -47.31
CA PRO A 26 22.52 12.86 -48.72
C PRO A 26 23.83 12.07 -48.91
N THR A 27 23.73 11.04 -49.69
CA THR A 27 24.87 10.28 -50.25
C THR A 27 25.78 11.22 -51.04
N GLU A 28 27.08 11.20 -50.74
CA GLU A 28 28.13 11.81 -51.52
C GLU A 28 28.19 11.14 -52.90
N GLU A 29 27.73 11.82 -53.94
CA GLU A 29 28.11 11.63 -55.33
C GLU A 29 27.70 12.89 -56.08
N ASP A 30 28.67 13.75 -56.34
CA ASP A 30 28.97 14.40 -57.61
C ASP A 30 30.00 15.53 -57.42
N SER A 31 31.22 15.23 -57.77
CA SER A 31 32.24 16.22 -58.05
C SER A 31 32.18 16.66 -59.55
N PRO A 32 32.05 17.92 -59.83
CA PRO A 32 32.38 18.37 -61.20
C PRO A 32 33.83 18.72 -61.30
N GLU A 33 34.47 18.17 -62.34
CA GLU A 33 35.79 18.44 -62.92
C GLU A 33 36.14 19.95 -63.04
N ALA A 34 37.35 20.26 -62.64
CA ALA A 34 38.05 21.51 -63.01
C ALA A 34 38.81 21.33 -64.29
N PRO A 35 38.81 22.28 -65.22
CA PRO A 35 39.56 22.20 -66.44
C PRO A 35 41.03 22.55 -66.23
N GLY A 36 41.87 21.82 -66.95
CA GLY A 36 43.34 21.93 -66.97
C GLY A 36 43.89 23.26 -67.48
N GLY A 37 45.05 23.53 -67.04
CA GLY A 37 45.94 24.64 -67.51
C GLY A 37 47.40 24.27 -67.34
N GLU A 38 47.97 23.90 -68.34
CA GLU A 38 49.27 23.75 -68.91
C GLU A 38 50.55 24.02 -68.06
N ALA A 39 51.44 23.13 -68.30
CA ALA A 39 52.87 23.15 -67.95
C ALA A 39 53.61 24.40 -68.49
N GLY A 40 54.46 24.92 -67.66
CA GLY A 40 55.43 26.00 -68.04
C GLY A 40 56.68 25.95 -67.21
N ASP A 41 57.59 25.27 -67.73
CA ASP A 41 59.01 25.62 -67.87
C ASP A 41 59.89 25.75 -66.63
N ALA A 42 60.93 24.94 -66.69
CA ALA A 42 62.13 24.98 -65.86
C ALA A 42 62.87 26.32 -65.94
N ALA A 43 63.13 26.91 -64.81
CA ALA A 43 64.08 28.01 -64.71
C ALA A 43 65.29 27.56 -63.88
N PRO A 44 66.44 28.03 -64.23
CA PRO A 44 67.73 27.45 -63.88
C PRO A 44 68.16 27.72 -62.46
N ASP A 45 69.06 26.87 -61.99
CA ASP A 45 69.79 26.98 -60.73
C ASP A 45 70.36 28.39 -60.55
N ARG A 46 69.71 29.13 -59.64
CA ARG A 46 70.24 30.41 -59.19
C ARG A 46 70.89 30.13 -57.85
N GLU A 47 72.24 30.11 -57.89
CA GLU A 47 73.05 30.15 -56.69
C GLU A 47 72.57 31.32 -55.81
N LEU A 48 72.14 31.06 -54.63
CA LEU A 48 71.77 32.06 -53.64
C LEU A 48 72.99 32.90 -53.31
N THR A 49 72.87 34.20 -53.46
CA THR A 49 73.91 35.15 -53.07
C THR A 49 74.14 35.08 -51.55
N ASP A 50 75.42 35.32 -51.12
CA ASP A 50 75.77 35.28 -49.66
C ASP A 50 74.86 36.10 -48.77
N ARG A 51 74.17 37.07 -49.34
CA ARG A 51 73.21 37.94 -48.66
C ARG A 51 71.84 37.22 -48.39
N GLU A 52 71.46 36.36 -49.31
CA GLU A 52 70.21 35.55 -49.16
C GLU A 52 70.45 34.37 -48.23
N LEU A 53 71.66 33.80 -48.25
CA LEU A 53 72.08 32.79 -47.30
C LEU A 53 72.10 33.33 -45.86
N ALA A 54 72.63 34.55 -45.65
CA ALA A 54 72.63 35.20 -44.36
C ALA A 54 71.18 35.52 -43.86
N ALA A 55 70.29 35.88 -44.81
CA ALA A 55 68.90 36.14 -44.47
C ALA A 55 68.14 34.85 -44.07
N VAL A 56 68.40 33.74 -44.77
CA VAL A 56 67.81 32.40 -44.41
C VAL A 56 68.36 31.94 -43.09
N GLU A 57 69.68 32.13 -42.84
CA GLU A 57 70.27 31.72 -41.56
C GLU A 57 69.71 32.54 -40.36
N ALA A 58 69.46 33.84 -40.56
CA ALA A 58 68.80 34.70 -39.57
C ALA A 58 67.36 34.29 -39.29
N ILE A 59 66.63 33.85 -40.34
CA ILE A 59 65.27 33.37 -40.21
C ILE A 59 65.24 32.00 -39.46
N VAL A 60 66.15 31.11 -39.82
CA VAL A 60 66.28 29.79 -39.17
C VAL A 60 66.71 29.95 -37.72
N GLN A 61 67.63 30.83 -37.37
CA GLN A 61 67.95 31.11 -35.96
C GLN A 61 66.79 31.69 -35.19
N LYS A 62 66.04 32.60 -35.76
CA LYS A 62 64.85 33.17 -35.12
C LYS A 62 63.76 32.15 -34.93
N TYR A 63 63.61 31.19 -35.85
CA TYR A 63 62.68 30.09 -35.74
C TYR A 63 63.12 29.08 -34.67
N LEU A 64 64.40 28.78 -34.55
CA LEU A 64 64.98 27.91 -33.54
C LEU A 64 64.86 28.52 -32.11
N GLU A 65 64.98 29.83 -31.99
CA GLU A 65 64.75 30.55 -30.73
C GLU A 65 63.28 30.53 -30.33
N ALA A 66 62.33 30.69 -31.27
CA ALA A 66 60.90 30.64 -31.06
C ALA A 66 60.40 29.23 -30.66
N VAL A 67 61.07 28.19 -31.15
CA VAL A 67 60.74 26.78 -30.85
C VAL A 67 61.35 26.29 -29.50
N ARG A 68 62.24 27.06 -28.87
CA ARG A 68 62.74 26.71 -27.54
C ARG A 68 61.65 26.84 -26.55
N ARG A 69 60.93 25.70 -26.33
CA ARG A 69 59.91 25.54 -25.24
C ARG A 69 60.57 25.88 -23.91
N PRO A 70 60.01 26.78 -23.09
CA PRO A 70 60.57 27.11 -21.78
C PRO A 70 60.59 25.83 -20.93
N ARG A 71 61.79 25.43 -20.48
CA ARG A 71 61.95 24.31 -19.57
C ARG A 71 61.32 24.68 -18.20
N TRP A 72 60.06 24.36 -18.02
CA TRP A 72 59.38 24.56 -16.74
C TRP A 72 60.09 23.77 -15.65
N SER A 73 60.43 24.43 -14.54
CA SER A 73 60.97 23.77 -13.35
C SER A 73 60.01 22.68 -12.85
N ARG A 74 60.55 21.60 -12.26
CA ARG A 74 59.75 20.49 -11.76
C ARG A 74 58.60 20.94 -10.84
N ARG A 75 58.84 22.02 -10.05
CA ARG A 75 57.79 22.62 -9.17
C ARG A 75 56.63 23.26 -9.96
N LYS A 76 56.91 23.94 -11.09
CA LYS A 76 55.87 24.54 -11.95
C LYS A 76 55.07 23.48 -12.71
N LYS A 77 55.69 22.36 -13.10
CA LYS A 77 54.99 21.21 -13.71
C LYS A 77 54.06 20.52 -12.69
N LEU A 78 54.53 20.30 -11.46
CA LEU A 78 53.73 19.75 -10.38
C LEU A 78 52.51 20.64 -10.01
N ALA A 79 52.74 21.97 -9.93
CA ALA A 79 51.67 22.93 -9.67
C ALA A 79 50.62 22.96 -10.79
N ALA A 80 51.06 22.86 -12.07
CA ALA A 80 50.10 22.79 -13.19
C ALA A 80 49.29 21.50 -13.21
N VAL A 81 49.90 20.35 -12.88
CA VAL A 81 49.19 19.07 -12.77
C VAL A 81 48.22 19.08 -11.57
N ALA A 82 48.64 19.59 -10.42
CA ALA A 82 47.78 19.74 -9.27
C ALA A 82 46.58 20.66 -9.53
N GLY A 83 46.80 21.77 -10.22
CA GLY A 83 45.73 22.69 -10.69
C GLY A 83 44.74 22.02 -11.65
N ALA A 84 45.26 21.24 -12.61
CA ALA A 84 44.41 20.49 -13.53
C ALA A 84 43.56 19.41 -12.81
N CYS A 85 44.15 18.67 -11.87
CA CYS A 85 43.43 17.69 -11.05
C CYS A 85 42.37 18.36 -10.21
N ALA A 86 42.65 19.51 -9.57
CA ALA A 86 41.67 20.26 -8.78
C ALA A 86 40.50 20.77 -9.65
N ALA A 87 40.79 21.25 -10.87
CA ALA A 87 39.78 21.69 -11.83
C ALA A 87 38.87 20.53 -12.26
N VAL A 88 39.42 19.35 -12.56
CA VAL A 88 38.64 18.14 -12.89
C VAL A 88 37.76 17.70 -11.72
N LEU A 89 38.30 17.67 -10.50
CA LEU A 89 37.53 17.36 -9.29
C LEU A 89 36.34 18.32 -9.10
N LEU A 90 36.57 19.61 -9.32
CA LEU A 90 35.54 20.63 -9.18
C LEU A 90 34.43 20.46 -10.23
N ILE A 91 34.80 20.12 -11.49
CA ILE A 91 33.85 19.81 -12.56
C ILE A 91 33.02 18.56 -12.21
N VAL A 92 33.64 17.49 -11.68
CA VAL A 92 32.95 16.28 -11.26
C VAL A 92 31.95 16.56 -10.13
N LEU A 93 32.32 17.38 -9.15
CA LEU A 93 31.45 17.79 -8.07
C LEU A 93 30.24 18.61 -8.58
N ILE A 94 30.45 19.53 -9.49
CA ILE A 94 29.39 20.33 -10.11
C ILE A 94 28.46 19.43 -10.92
N LEU A 95 28.98 18.52 -11.73
CA LEU A 95 28.19 17.59 -12.52
C LEU A 95 27.37 16.68 -11.62
N ASN A 96 27.99 16.13 -10.57
CA ASN A 96 27.26 15.29 -9.60
C ASN A 96 26.13 16.06 -8.90
N GLY A 97 26.35 17.32 -8.55
CA GLY A 97 25.33 18.22 -8.00
C GLY A 97 24.17 18.47 -8.98
N ILE A 98 24.47 18.66 -10.26
CA ILE A 98 23.47 18.86 -11.31
C ILE A 98 22.67 17.57 -11.55
N PHE A 99 23.33 16.43 -11.67
CA PHE A 99 22.67 15.12 -11.86
C PHE A 99 21.75 14.76 -10.69
N SER A 100 22.20 14.97 -9.45
CA SER A 100 21.38 14.72 -8.27
C SER A 100 20.17 15.68 -8.14
N SER A 101 20.29 16.91 -8.65
CA SER A 101 19.17 17.85 -8.68
C SER A 101 18.18 17.55 -9.79
N LEU A 102 18.65 17.07 -10.94
CA LEU A 102 17.78 16.60 -12.03
C LEU A 102 17.00 15.32 -11.62
N GLY A 103 17.67 14.37 -10.97
CA GLY A 103 17.03 13.16 -10.45
C GLY A 103 15.85 13.50 -9.54
N ARG A 104 16.09 14.35 -8.55
CA ARG A 104 15.01 14.80 -7.61
C ARG A 104 13.85 15.51 -8.32
N ARG A 105 14.11 16.26 -9.38
CA ARG A 105 13.05 16.93 -10.16
C ARG A 105 12.27 15.94 -11.02
N LEU A 106 12.93 14.92 -11.56
CA LEU A 106 12.29 13.83 -12.30
C LEU A 106 11.40 13.00 -11.38
N ASP A 107 11.89 12.62 -10.19
CA ASP A 107 11.10 11.90 -9.18
C ASP A 107 9.88 12.73 -8.77
N GLN A 108 10.04 14.03 -8.53
CA GLN A 108 8.93 14.91 -8.17
C GLN A 108 7.87 15.04 -9.29
N VAL A 109 8.29 15.05 -10.57
CA VAL A 109 7.36 15.05 -11.71
C VAL A 109 6.66 13.71 -11.82
N GLN A 110 7.38 12.61 -11.63
CA GLN A 110 6.81 11.25 -11.62
C GLN A 110 5.76 11.10 -10.52
N ASP A 111 6.06 11.56 -9.31
CA ASP A 111 5.13 11.56 -8.18
C ASP A 111 3.89 12.42 -8.46
N GLN A 112 4.06 13.60 -9.07
CA GLN A 112 2.94 14.44 -9.48
C GLN A 112 2.07 13.76 -10.56
N VAL A 113 2.68 13.10 -11.54
CA VAL A 113 1.94 12.36 -12.57
C VAL A 113 1.16 11.20 -11.95
N ASN A 114 1.78 10.42 -11.06
CA ASN A 114 1.14 9.33 -10.35
C ASN A 114 -0.02 9.82 -9.47
N TYR A 115 0.19 10.95 -8.77
CA TYR A 115 -0.85 11.59 -7.96
C TYR A 115 -2.03 12.06 -8.81
N VAL A 116 -1.77 12.74 -9.94
CA VAL A 116 -2.82 13.17 -10.86
C VAL A 116 -3.56 11.97 -11.45
N GLN A 117 -2.83 10.93 -11.86
CA GLN A 117 -3.43 9.72 -12.41
C GLN A 117 -4.32 9.00 -11.38
N SER A 118 -3.86 8.85 -10.14
CA SER A 118 -4.65 8.25 -9.06
C SER A 118 -5.87 9.12 -8.70
N SER A 119 -5.70 10.44 -8.64
CA SER A 119 -6.78 11.39 -8.37
C SER A 119 -7.85 11.37 -9.48
N VAL A 120 -7.44 11.37 -10.74
CA VAL A 120 -8.36 11.27 -11.89
C VAL A 120 -9.09 9.94 -11.90
N SER A 121 -8.38 8.82 -11.64
CA SER A 121 -9.00 7.49 -11.56
C SER A 121 -10.02 7.41 -10.43
N SER A 122 -9.71 7.97 -9.27
CA SER A 122 -10.62 8.06 -8.12
C SER A 122 -11.85 8.91 -8.44
N GLN A 123 -11.67 10.08 -9.11
CA GLN A 123 -12.78 10.94 -9.53
C GLN A 123 -13.67 10.26 -10.58
N ILE A 124 -13.09 9.58 -11.56
CA ILE A 124 -13.84 8.80 -12.56
C ILE A 124 -14.60 7.68 -11.88
N GLY A 125 -13.97 6.95 -10.95
CA GLY A 125 -14.64 5.90 -10.17
C GLY A 125 -15.83 6.45 -9.37
N SER A 126 -15.64 7.59 -8.68
CA SER A 126 -16.69 8.28 -7.94
C SER A 126 -17.84 8.76 -8.86
N LEU A 127 -17.53 9.39 -9.99
CA LEU A 127 -18.54 9.82 -10.96
C LEU A 127 -19.30 8.64 -11.58
N THR A 128 -18.61 7.55 -11.91
CA THR A 128 -19.24 6.32 -12.42
C THR A 128 -20.15 5.70 -11.36
N GLY A 129 -19.71 5.68 -10.08
CA GLY A 129 -20.52 5.23 -8.95
C GLY A 129 -21.77 6.10 -8.77
N GLN A 130 -21.63 7.43 -8.79
CA GLN A 130 -22.75 8.37 -8.69
C GLN A 130 -23.72 8.23 -9.86
N LEU A 131 -23.22 8.11 -11.10
CA LEU A 131 -24.06 7.92 -12.28
C LEU A 131 -24.81 6.59 -12.23
N SER A 132 -24.14 5.50 -11.83
CA SER A 132 -24.77 4.20 -11.62
C SER A 132 -25.80 4.25 -10.51
N GLY A 133 -25.51 4.96 -9.41
CA GLY A 133 -26.47 5.21 -8.33
C GLY A 133 -27.71 6.00 -8.79
N LEU A 134 -27.51 7.06 -9.57
CA LEU A 134 -28.61 7.85 -10.14
C LEU A 134 -29.47 7.03 -11.13
N LEU A 135 -28.85 6.22 -12.00
CA LEU A 135 -29.56 5.34 -12.92
C LEU A 135 -30.34 4.25 -12.18
N LYS A 136 -29.72 3.62 -11.17
CA LYS A 136 -30.39 2.66 -10.28
C LYS A 136 -31.56 3.35 -9.54
N ALA A 137 -31.33 4.53 -8.98
CA ALA A 137 -32.36 5.29 -8.28
C ALA A 137 -33.52 5.68 -9.21
N GLN A 138 -33.26 6.03 -10.46
CA GLN A 138 -34.28 6.43 -11.41
C GLN A 138 -35.18 5.24 -11.83
N ASN A 139 -34.62 4.04 -11.92
CA ASN A 139 -35.34 2.80 -12.28
C ASN A 139 -35.81 1.99 -11.06
N SER A 140 -35.50 2.44 -9.85
CA SER A 140 -35.84 1.73 -8.61
C SER A 140 -37.36 1.72 -8.40
N ILE A 141 -37.92 0.57 -8.06
CA ILE A 141 -39.31 0.39 -7.65
C ILE A 141 -39.53 0.66 -6.16
N ILE A 142 -38.46 0.95 -5.42
CA ILE A 142 -38.48 1.29 -4.00
C ILE A 142 -38.04 2.75 -3.77
N SER A 143 -38.52 3.36 -2.70
CA SER A 143 -38.08 4.67 -2.21
C SER A 143 -36.98 4.58 -1.16
N GLY A 144 -36.94 3.48 -0.42
CA GLY A 144 -35.91 3.19 0.58
C GLY A 144 -36.01 1.77 1.08
N TYR A 145 -34.93 1.27 1.66
CA TYR A 145 -34.85 -0.01 2.38
C TYR A 145 -33.84 0.10 3.51
N ASP A 146 -33.95 -0.80 4.47
CA ASP A 146 -33.01 -1.02 5.54
C ASP A 146 -32.91 -2.52 5.82
N ILE A 147 -31.68 -3.03 5.94
CA ILE A 147 -31.40 -4.43 6.26
C ILE A 147 -30.36 -4.44 7.38
N ARG A 148 -30.67 -5.14 8.46
CA ARG A 148 -29.78 -5.27 9.62
C ARG A 148 -29.67 -6.71 10.03
N VAL A 149 -28.47 -7.12 10.38
CA VAL A 149 -28.24 -8.35 11.12
C VAL A 149 -28.68 -8.11 12.55
N ALA A 150 -29.71 -8.81 12.97
CA ALA A 150 -30.23 -8.74 14.35
C ALA A 150 -29.51 -9.73 15.27
N ASP A 151 -29.11 -10.89 14.71
CA ASP A 151 -28.42 -11.95 15.42
C ASP A 151 -27.88 -12.98 14.43
N TYR A 152 -27.10 -13.95 14.89
CA TYR A 152 -26.73 -15.14 14.14
C TYR A 152 -26.60 -16.38 15.04
N SER A 153 -26.73 -17.56 14.44
CA SER A 153 -26.54 -18.84 15.13
C SER A 153 -25.63 -19.73 14.28
N LEU A 154 -24.50 -20.14 14.85
CA LEU A 154 -23.59 -21.11 14.23
C LEU A 154 -24.21 -22.53 14.26
N GLU A 155 -25.00 -22.86 15.28
CA GLU A 155 -25.68 -24.13 15.38
C GLU A 155 -26.74 -24.29 14.28
N ASP A 156 -27.58 -23.27 14.08
CA ASP A 156 -28.61 -23.23 13.04
C ASP A 156 -28.07 -22.92 11.66
N ARG A 157 -26.81 -22.48 11.55
CA ARG A 157 -26.18 -21.97 10.33
C ARG A 157 -26.99 -20.87 9.67
N ALA A 158 -27.44 -19.92 10.46
CA ALA A 158 -28.37 -18.89 10.03
C ALA A 158 -27.99 -17.49 10.56
N TRP A 159 -28.22 -16.50 9.70
CA TRP A 159 -28.35 -15.11 10.07
C TRP A 159 -29.81 -14.83 10.42
N TYR A 160 -30.05 -14.04 11.45
CA TYR A 160 -31.38 -13.52 11.77
C TYR A 160 -31.41 -12.04 11.36
N LEU A 161 -32.15 -11.76 10.28
CA LEU A 161 -32.21 -10.43 9.70
C LEU A 161 -33.52 -9.72 10.07
N THR A 162 -33.42 -8.41 10.24
CA THR A 162 -34.56 -7.49 10.18
C THR A 162 -34.43 -6.71 8.88
N ALA A 163 -35.45 -6.78 8.03
CA ALA A 163 -35.44 -6.05 6.77
C ALA A 163 -36.73 -5.23 6.61
N SER A 164 -36.61 -4.02 6.08
CA SER A 164 -37.72 -3.15 5.76
C SER A 164 -37.57 -2.53 4.38
N VAL A 165 -38.70 -2.29 3.71
CA VAL A 165 -38.73 -1.65 2.41
C VAL A 165 -39.95 -0.77 2.25
N THR A 166 -39.79 0.37 1.59
CA THR A 166 -40.88 1.26 1.20
C THR A 166 -40.99 1.28 -0.32
N PRO A 167 -42.09 0.79 -0.92
CA PRO A 167 -42.30 0.88 -2.37
C PRO A 167 -42.52 2.34 -2.80
N ARG A 168 -42.16 2.68 -4.03
CA ARG A 168 -42.50 3.99 -4.62
C ARG A 168 -43.98 4.11 -4.97
N GLU A 169 -44.58 3.00 -5.41
CA GLU A 169 -45.95 2.92 -5.77
C GLU A 169 -46.62 1.86 -4.88
N TYR A 170 -47.59 2.27 -4.09
CA TYR A 170 -48.38 1.38 -3.27
C TYR A 170 -49.72 1.08 -3.90
N THR A 171 -50.07 -0.20 -3.97
CA THR A 171 -51.39 -0.66 -4.40
C THR A 171 -52.04 -1.44 -3.28
N GLU A 172 -53.30 -1.20 -3.00
CA GLU A 172 -54.04 -1.94 -1.97
C GLU A 172 -54.01 -3.46 -2.24
N GLY A 173 -53.70 -4.23 -1.23
CA GLY A 173 -53.52 -5.68 -1.35
C GLY A 173 -52.17 -6.12 -1.89
N MET A 174 -51.20 -5.21 -2.04
CA MET A 174 -49.83 -5.56 -2.41
C MET A 174 -49.21 -6.51 -1.41
N VAL A 175 -48.67 -7.61 -1.93
CA VAL A 175 -47.84 -8.57 -1.16
C VAL A 175 -46.40 -8.33 -1.42
N VAL A 176 -45.59 -8.19 -0.37
CA VAL A 176 -44.16 -7.98 -0.45
C VAL A 176 -43.44 -9.20 0.17
N THR A 177 -42.51 -9.76 -0.61
CA THR A 177 -41.74 -10.93 -0.22
C THR A 177 -40.25 -10.63 -0.35
N PHE A 178 -39.51 -10.78 0.74
CA PHE A 178 -38.05 -10.78 0.74
C PHE A 178 -37.53 -12.18 0.38
N THR A 179 -36.47 -12.22 -0.39
CA THR A 179 -35.77 -13.44 -0.80
C THR A 179 -34.27 -13.25 -0.60
N ALA A 180 -33.67 -14.12 0.18
CA ALA A 180 -32.21 -14.25 0.32
C ALA A 180 -31.76 -15.47 -0.46
N ARG A 181 -30.66 -15.34 -1.18
CA ARG A 181 -30.03 -16.42 -1.95
C ARG A 181 -28.52 -16.39 -1.74
N THR A 182 -27.98 -17.50 -1.26
CA THR A 182 -26.53 -17.66 -1.11
C THR A 182 -25.86 -17.97 -2.45
N ASN A 183 -24.56 -17.71 -2.56
CA ASN A 183 -23.74 -18.14 -3.71
C ASN A 183 -23.66 -19.67 -3.83
N THR A 184 -23.92 -20.42 -2.74
CA THR A 184 -24.01 -21.91 -2.73
C THR A 184 -25.37 -22.42 -3.21
N GLY A 185 -26.33 -21.52 -3.45
CA GLY A 185 -27.67 -21.84 -3.98
C GLY A 185 -28.76 -22.05 -2.92
N ALA A 186 -28.47 -21.97 -1.62
CA ALA A 186 -29.51 -21.99 -0.60
C ALA A 186 -30.38 -20.73 -0.70
N THR A 187 -31.67 -20.85 -0.36
CA THR A 187 -32.63 -19.77 -0.48
C THR A 187 -33.56 -19.73 0.74
N ALA A 188 -33.82 -18.53 1.23
CA ALA A 188 -34.85 -18.27 2.24
C ALA A 188 -35.80 -17.17 1.75
N THR A 189 -37.07 -17.28 2.08
CA THR A 189 -38.09 -16.29 1.73
C THR A 189 -38.93 -15.93 2.98
N ALA A 190 -39.31 -14.65 3.08
CA ALA A 190 -40.22 -14.18 4.11
C ALA A 190 -41.18 -13.15 3.54
N GLN A 191 -42.46 -13.29 3.90
CA GLN A 191 -43.49 -12.32 3.57
C GLN A 191 -43.47 -11.18 4.57
N ALA A 192 -43.39 -9.95 4.11
CA ALA A 192 -43.35 -8.77 4.94
C ALA A 192 -44.74 -8.35 5.43
N GLN A 193 -44.79 -7.78 6.61
CA GLN A 193 -45.98 -7.15 7.19
C GLN A 193 -46.03 -5.67 6.79
N ASN A 194 -47.20 -5.18 6.41
CA ASN A 194 -47.38 -3.76 6.06
C ASN A 194 -47.68 -2.94 7.33
N ASN A 195 -46.77 -2.01 7.63
CA ASN A 195 -46.87 -1.06 8.72
C ASN A 195 -46.94 0.37 8.17
N GLY A 196 -48.14 0.77 7.70
CA GLY A 196 -48.35 2.13 7.20
C GLY A 196 -47.61 2.46 5.90
N GLY A 197 -47.44 1.48 5.01
CA GLY A 197 -46.72 1.64 3.73
C GLY A 197 -45.25 1.25 3.76
N VAL A 198 -44.72 0.94 4.94
CA VAL A 198 -43.41 0.28 5.13
C VAL A 198 -43.66 -1.20 5.36
N PHE A 199 -43.00 -2.02 4.56
CA PHE A 199 -43.11 -3.47 4.64
C PHE A 199 -41.91 -4.02 5.42
N THR A 200 -42.16 -4.69 6.54
CA THR A 200 -41.10 -5.14 7.47
C THR A 200 -41.19 -6.64 7.68
N VAL A 201 -40.06 -7.29 7.77
CA VAL A 201 -39.85 -8.63 8.28
C VAL A 201 -38.86 -8.58 9.45
N GLU A 202 -39.15 -9.23 10.52
CA GLU A 202 -38.30 -9.30 11.71
C GLU A 202 -37.90 -10.75 11.98
N ASN A 203 -36.70 -10.92 12.52
CA ASN A 203 -36.14 -12.23 12.88
C ASN A 203 -36.21 -13.25 11.75
N TRP A 204 -35.89 -12.81 10.53
CA TRP A 204 -35.91 -13.66 9.35
C TRP A 204 -34.65 -14.50 9.27
N ALA A 205 -34.82 -15.82 9.44
CA ALA A 205 -33.71 -16.77 9.33
C ALA A 205 -33.27 -16.92 7.88
N VAL A 206 -32.02 -16.52 7.61
CA VAL A 206 -31.36 -16.57 6.30
C VAL A 206 -30.18 -17.52 6.41
N PRO A 207 -30.04 -18.54 5.54
CA PRO A 207 -28.93 -19.47 5.62
C PRO A 207 -27.60 -18.76 5.41
N MET A 208 -26.59 -19.15 6.18
CA MET A 208 -25.20 -18.74 5.94
C MET A 208 -24.70 -19.33 4.63
N ALA A 209 -23.98 -18.55 3.85
CA ALA A 209 -23.35 -19.00 2.61
C ALA A 209 -22.13 -19.88 2.89
N SER A 210 -21.39 -19.55 3.93
CA SER A 210 -20.24 -20.30 4.41
C SER A 210 -20.34 -20.54 5.93
N MET A 211 -19.54 -21.45 6.43
CA MET A 211 -19.35 -21.63 7.87
C MET A 211 -18.00 -21.08 8.27
N PRO A 212 -17.87 -20.53 9.46
CA PRO A 212 -16.58 -20.19 10.01
C PRO A 212 -15.70 -21.44 9.98
N THR A 213 -14.68 -21.41 9.16
CA THR A 213 -13.70 -22.50 9.05
C THR A 213 -12.33 -21.98 9.43
N ARG A 214 -11.47 -22.90 9.82
CA ARG A 214 -10.07 -22.61 10.09
C ARG A 214 -9.23 -23.49 9.18
N ASN A 215 -8.07 -22.99 8.75
CA ASN A 215 -7.07 -23.85 8.10
C ASN A 215 -6.46 -24.83 9.11
N ASP A 216 -5.59 -25.71 8.62
CA ASP A 216 -4.92 -26.71 9.47
C ASP A 216 -4.06 -26.06 10.57
N ASP A 217 -3.69 -24.82 10.42
CA ASP A 217 -2.92 -24.03 11.39
C ASP A 217 -3.84 -23.27 12.38
N GLY A 218 -5.16 -23.42 12.27
CA GLY A 218 -6.13 -22.81 13.18
C GLY A 218 -6.55 -21.38 12.83
N HIS A 219 -6.07 -20.82 11.71
CA HIS A 219 -6.42 -19.47 11.30
C HIS A 219 -7.80 -19.40 10.64
N PRO A 220 -8.60 -18.34 10.90
CA PRO A 220 -9.87 -18.14 10.22
C PRO A 220 -9.69 -18.09 8.70
N LEU A 221 -10.52 -18.81 7.98
CA LEU A 221 -10.60 -18.75 6.53
C LEU A 221 -11.79 -17.89 6.12
N ASP A 222 -11.53 -16.88 5.30
CA ASP A 222 -12.56 -16.17 4.55
C ASP A 222 -12.79 -16.93 3.24
N ASP A 223 -13.85 -17.72 3.18
CA ASP A 223 -14.23 -18.50 2.01
C ASP A 223 -15.17 -17.76 1.06
N GLY A 224 -15.36 -16.44 1.28
CA GLY A 224 -16.06 -15.54 0.36
C GLY A 224 -17.54 -15.82 0.20
N GLY A 225 -18.22 -16.25 1.25
CA GLY A 225 -19.66 -16.43 1.25
C GLY A 225 -20.40 -15.14 0.93
N GLU A 226 -21.40 -15.23 0.04
CA GLU A 226 -22.25 -14.12 -0.36
C GLU A 226 -23.71 -14.48 -0.20
N VAL A 227 -24.51 -13.55 0.34
CA VAL A 227 -25.95 -13.64 0.45
C VAL A 227 -26.60 -12.46 -0.27
N GLN A 228 -27.20 -12.70 -1.41
CA GLN A 228 -27.93 -11.68 -2.16
C GLN A 228 -29.35 -11.56 -1.64
N ILE A 229 -29.76 -10.36 -1.25
CA ILE A 229 -31.10 -10.05 -0.78
C ILE A 229 -31.86 -9.29 -1.87
N SER A 230 -33.07 -9.76 -2.15
CA SER A 230 -34.00 -9.15 -3.10
C SER A 230 -35.39 -9.04 -2.50
N VAL A 231 -36.19 -8.14 -3.08
CA VAL A 231 -37.61 -7.95 -2.71
C VAL A 231 -38.48 -8.06 -3.94
N SER A 232 -39.61 -8.73 -3.79
CA SER A 232 -40.64 -8.86 -4.82
C SER A 232 -41.94 -8.21 -4.36
N PHE A 233 -42.52 -7.38 -5.21
CA PHE A 233 -43.83 -6.73 -5.02
C PHE A 233 -44.82 -7.38 -5.95
N THR A 234 -45.84 -8.00 -5.39
CA THR A 234 -46.94 -8.64 -6.16
C THR A 234 -48.25 -7.89 -5.91
N GLY A 235 -48.80 -7.32 -6.95
CA GLY A 235 -50.09 -6.60 -6.91
C GLY A 235 -50.64 -6.37 -8.32
N GLY A 236 -51.96 -6.27 -8.43
CA GLY A 236 -52.61 -6.04 -9.74
C GLY A 236 -52.32 -7.08 -10.82
N GLY A 237 -51.96 -8.33 -10.43
CA GLY A 237 -51.62 -9.40 -11.38
C GLY A 237 -50.18 -9.34 -11.91
N THR A 238 -49.34 -8.46 -11.40
CA THR A 238 -47.95 -8.34 -11.81
C THR A 238 -47.03 -8.53 -10.62
N THR A 239 -45.83 -9.11 -10.89
CA THR A 239 -44.75 -9.21 -9.88
C THR A 239 -43.51 -8.46 -10.43
N ARG A 240 -42.97 -7.57 -9.60
CA ARG A 240 -41.75 -6.83 -9.89
C ARG A 240 -40.74 -7.13 -8.81
N THR A 241 -39.51 -7.47 -9.20
CA THR A 241 -38.44 -7.84 -8.26
C THR A 241 -37.28 -6.87 -8.41
N GLN A 242 -36.68 -6.53 -7.27
CA GLN A 242 -35.47 -5.71 -7.22
C GLN A 242 -34.48 -6.30 -6.22
N THR A 243 -33.21 -6.41 -6.62
CA THR A 243 -32.11 -6.70 -5.71
C THR A 243 -31.85 -5.48 -4.84
N LEU A 244 -31.74 -5.68 -3.55
CA LEU A 244 -31.48 -4.65 -2.55
C LEU A 244 -30.00 -4.57 -2.25
N GLU A 245 -29.42 -5.64 -1.75
CA GLU A 245 -28.07 -5.67 -1.20
C GLU A 245 -27.46 -7.06 -1.32
N THR A 246 -26.14 -7.13 -1.27
CA THR A 246 -25.39 -8.37 -1.07
C THR A 246 -24.66 -8.26 0.25
N LEU A 247 -24.97 -9.17 1.16
CA LEU A 247 -24.25 -9.33 2.43
C LEU A 247 -23.10 -10.30 2.20
N TYR A 248 -21.95 -9.97 2.73
CA TYR A 248 -20.78 -10.84 2.73
C TYR A 248 -20.72 -11.58 4.04
N ASP A 249 -20.48 -12.87 3.96
CA ASP A 249 -20.44 -13.76 5.12
C ASP A 249 -19.06 -13.74 5.77
N ASN A 250 -18.85 -12.76 6.63
CA ASN A 250 -17.59 -12.54 7.34
C ASN A 250 -17.54 -13.24 8.70
N LEU A 251 -18.40 -14.25 8.94
CA LEU A 251 -18.37 -14.98 10.21
C LEU A 251 -17.12 -15.85 10.39
N ALA A 252 -16.37 -16.11 9.31
CA ALA A 252 -15.02 -16.65 9.43
C ALA A 252 -14.08 -15.70 10.17
N SER A 253 -14.35 -14.39 10.11
CA SER A 253 -13.65 -13.37 10.86
C SER A 253 -14.32 -13.17 12.22
N PHE A 254 -13.51 -13.05 13.27
CA PHE A 254 -14.04 -12.72 14.57
C PHE A 254 -14.52 -11.27 14.58
N GLN A 255 -15.68 -11.03 15.19
CA GLN A 255 -16.35 -9.74 15.13
C GLN A 255 -15.76 -8.72 16.12
N LEU A 256 -15.12 -9.22 17.18
CA LEU A 256 -14.43 -8.40 18.16
C LEU A 256 -12.96 -8.31 17.81
N SER A 257 -12.40 -7.12 17.82
CA SER A 257 -10.97 -6.88 17.68
C SER A 257 -10.35 -6.47 19.01
N ALA A 258 -9.07 -6.80 19.22
CA ALA A 258 -8.33 -6.35 20.37
C ALA A 258 -6.97 -5.77 19.95
N ASP A 259 -6.61 -4.66 20.60
CA ASP A 259 -5.34 -3.96 20.43
C ASP A 259 -4.84 -3.46 21.80
N GLY A 260 -3.55 -3.16 21.87
CA GLY A 260 -2.96 -2.63 23.09
C GLY A 260 -1.56 -3.11 23.34
N GLY A 261 -1.17 -3.11 24.62
CA GLY A 261 0.15 -3.58 25.04
C GLY A 261 0.47 -3.28 26.48
N TRP A 262 1.55 -3.87 26.98
CA TRP A 262 2.05 -3.60 28.33
C TRP A 262 3.09 -2.48 28.35
N ASN A 263 2.98 -1.62 29.33
CA ASN A 263 4.08 -0.75 29.71
C ASN A 263 5.07 -1.57 30.55
N THR A 264 6.31 -1.63 30.09
CA THR A 264 7.36 -2.47 30.68
C THR A 264 8.65 -1.72 30.87
N VAL A 265 9.43 -2.14 31.86
CA VAL A 265 10.77 -1.63 32.13
C VAL A 265 11.78 -2.77 32.04
N TRP A 266 12.84 -2.54 31.26
CA TRP A 266 13.97 -3.48 31.16
C TRP A 266 15.15 -2.99 31.99
N LYS A 267 15.58 -3.82 32.96
CA LYS A 267 16.78 -3.55 33.77
C LYS A 267 17.56 -4.84 33.99
N GLN A 268 18.85 -4.80 33.70
CA GLN A 268 19.80 -5.88 33.98
C GLN A 268 19.36 -7.26 33.49
N GLY A 269 18.77 -7.33 32.30
CA GLY A 269 18.29 -8.57 31.72
C GLY A 269 16.93 -9.06 32.24
N SER A 270 16.23 -8.24 33.02
CA SER A 270 14.88 -8.55 33.53
C SER A 270 13.82 -7.58 32.98
N LEU A 271 12.70 -8.12 32.57
CA LEU A 271 11.50 -7.42 32.13
C LEU A 271 10.56 -7.26 33.32
N THR A 272 10.17 -6.04 33.63
CA THR A 272 9.20 -5.72 34.66
C THR A 272 7.98 -5.09 34.02
N PHE A 273 6.79 -5.62 34.31
CA PHE A 273 5.51 -5.10 33.85
C PHE A 273 5.00 -4.04 34.82
N GLU A 274 4.38 -2.98 34.31
CA GLU A 274 3.85 -1.87 35.12
C GLU A 274 2.35 -1.70 34.94
N SER A 275 1.89 -1.65 33.67
CA SER A 275 0.47 -1.46 33.35
C SER A 275 0.13 -2.07 31.99
N LEU A 276 -1.15 -2.37 31.79
CA LEU A 276 -1.74 -2.82 30.55
C LEU A 276 -2.59 -1.71 29.97
N ASP A 277 -2.39 -1.37 28.70
CA ASP A 277 -3.32 -0.63 27.83
C ASP A 277 -4.05 -1.65 26.98
N LEU A 278 -5.38 -1.69 27.04
CA LEU A 278 -6.20 -2.64 26.32
C LEU A 278 -7.40 -1.92 25.69
N LYS A 279 -7.58 -2.16 24.41
CA LYS A 279 -8.75 -1.77 23.64
C LYS A 279 -9.41 -3.03 23.06
N ILE A 280 -10.72 -3.19 23.23
CA ILE A 280 -11.54 -4.19 22.54
C ILE A 280 -12.74 -3.47 21.93
N ASP A 281 -13.01 -3.74 20.66
CA ASP A 281 -14.03 -3.04 19.89
C ASP A 281 -14.77 -4.01 18.96
N ASN A 282 -15.99 -3.66 18.56
CA ASN A 282 -16.74 -4.34 17.51
C ASN A 282 -16.70 -3.49 16.24
N GLU A 283 -15.86 -3.89 15.28
CA GLU A 283 -15.66 -3.14 14.04
C GLU A 283 -16.66 -3.48 12.94
N THR A 284 -17.39 -4.57 13.07
CA THR A 284 -18.27 -5.09 12.00
C THR A 284 -19.70 -4.59 12.11
N GLY A 285 -20.12 -4.14 13.30
CA GLY A 285 -21.51 -3.76 13.58
C GLY A 285 -22.48 -4.94 13.69
N ILE A 286 -22.01 -6.19 13.60
CA ILE A 286 -22.79 -7.38 13.90
C ILE A 286 -22.95 -7.47 15.42
N PRO A 287 -24.16 -7.67 15.96
CA PRO A 287 -24.38 -7.69 17.39
C PRO A 287 -23.66 -8.90 18.02
N VAL A 288 -22.61 -8.65 18.77
CA VAL A 288 -21.89 -9.61 19.59
C VAL A 288 -21.48 -8.95 20.88
N ASN A 289 -21.41 -9.72 21.96
CA ASN A 289 -20.96 -9.25 23.26
C ASN A 289 -19.71 -10.00 23.69
N LEU A 290 -18.88 -9.32 24.46
CA LEU A 290 -17.72 -9.92 25.09
C LEU A 290 -18.19 -10.78 26.27
N ALA A 291 -18.04 -12.10 26.18
CA ALA A 291 -18.42 -13.05 27.24
C ALA A 291 -17.26 -13.34 28.19
N GLU A 292 -16.05 -13.53 27.65
CA GLU A 292 -14.84 -13.78 28.42
C GLU A 292 -13.63 -13.05 27.84
N ALA A 293 -12.72 -12.67 28.74
CA ALA A 293 -11.38 -12.19 28.39
C ALA A 293 -10.35 -12.86 29.31
N GLU A 294 -9.21 -13.25 28.76
CA GLU A 294 -8.08 -13.82 29.50
C GLU A 294 -6.78 -13.22 28.96
N LEU A 295 -5.93 -12.77 29.85
CA LEU A 295 -4.59 -12.28 29.51
C LEU A 295 -3.59 -13.42 29.70
N ALA A 296 -2.61 -13.50 28.79
CA ALA A 296 -1.59 -14.52 28.87
C ALA A 296 -0.22 -14.05 28.37
N LEU A 297 0.83 -14.70 28.86
CA LEU A 297 2.21 -14.56 28.41
C LEU A 297 2.72 -15.92 27.92
N PHE A 298 3.31 -15.95 26.74
CA PHE A 298 3.89 -17.15 26.13
C PHE A 298 5.34 -16.95 25.79
N TYR A 299 6.15 -18.01 25.86
CA TYR A 299 7.36 -18.04 25.06
C TYR A 299 7.01 -18.32 23.59
N ASN A 300 7.71 -17.68 22.67
CA ASN A 300 7.48 -17.85 21.24
C ASN A 300 7.63 -19.32 20.81
N GLY A 301 6.63 -19.87 20.15
CA GLY A 301 6.56 -21.26 19.75
C GLY A 301 5.97 -22.22 20.82
N GLU A 302 5.64 -21.74 22.00
CA GLU A 302 5.02 -22.55 23.04
C GLU A 302 3.48 -22.43 23.01
N SER A 303 2.79 -23.55 23.13
CA SER A 303 1.32 -23.60 23.18
C SER A 303 0.76 -23.36 24.59
N GLU A 304 1.55 -23.64 25.62
CA GLU A 304 1.15 -23.46 27.01
C GLU A 304 1.63 -22.10 27.51
N PRO A 305 0.76 -21.31 28.16
CA PRO A 305 1.14 -20.01 28.68
C PRO A 305 2.10 -20.14 29.87
N LEU A 306 3.13 -19.30 29.90
CA LEU A 306 3.98 -19.11 31.06
C LEU A 306 3.17 -18.55 32.26
N TRP A 307 2.19 -17.73 31.96
CA TRP A 307 1.28 -17.10 32.89
C TRP A 307 -0.02 -16.76 32.16
N SER A 308 -1.15 -16.98 32.83
CA SER A 308 -2.44 -16.47 32.36
C SER A 308 -3.34 -16.09 33.54
N MET A 309 -4.28 -15.18 33.26
CA MET A 309 -5.32 -14.83 34.21
C MET A 309 -6.61 -14.43 33.52
N PRO A 310 -7.78 -14.86 34.03
CA PRO A 310 -9.05 -14.28 33.62
C PRO A 310 -9.07 -12.77 33.87
N PHE A 311 -9.70 -12.03 32.94
CA PHE A 311 -9.75 -10.58 33.02
C PHE A 311 -11.19 -10.05 32.99
N PRO A 312 -11.97 -10.28 34.07
CA PRO A 312 -13.39 -9.92 34.13
C PRO A 312 -13.66 -8.41 34.06
N ALA A 313 -12.64 -7.58 34.40
CA ALA A 313 -12.78 -6.13 34.30
C ALA A 313 -13.05 -5.65 32.86
N ALA A 314 -12.56 -6.37 31.84
CA ALA A 314 -12.86 -6.07 30.45
C ALA A 314 -14.34 -6.37 30.13
N VAL A 315 -14.87 -7.50 30.60
CA VAL A 315 -16.28 -7.89 30.43
C VAL A 315 -17.21 -6.89 31.11
N GLU A 316 -16.93 -6.53 32.37
CA GLU A 316 -17.72 -5.53 33.11
C GLU A 316 -17.70 -4.15 32.42
N LEU A 317 -16.60 -3.79 31.79
CA LEU A 317 -16.48 -2.54 31.04
C LEU A 317 -17.28 -2.60 29.74
N TRP A 318 -17.21 -3.74 29.03
CA TRP A 318 -18.00 -4.00 27.83
C TRP A 318 -19.52 -3.91 28.10
N GLU A 319 -20.00 -4.58 29.12
CA GLU A 319 -21.43 -4.54 29.53
C GLU A 319 -21.93 -3.12 29.78
N ARG A 320 -21.06 -2.23 30.27
CA ARG A 320 -21.45 -0.84 30.58
C ARG A 320 -21.48 0.09 29.40
N GLN A 321 -20.63 -0.11 28.39
CA GLN A 321 -20.42 0.87 27.35
C GLN A 321 -20.29 0.31 25.94
N GLY A 322 -20.28 -1.03 25.77
CA GLY A 322 -20.20 -1.68 24.46
C GLY A 322 -18.82 -1.70 23.81
N TYR A 323 -17.78 -1.33 24.55
CA TYR A 323 -16.39 -1.41 24.14
C TYR A 323 -15.48 -1.44 25.38
N VAL A 324 -14.23 -1.83 25.23
CA VAL A 324 -13.20 -1.74 26.26
C VAL A 324 -12.15 -0.73 25.80
N GLN A 325 -11.88 0.23 26.66
CA GLN A 325 -10.70 1.10 26.56
C GLN A 325 -10.22 1.39 27.97
N MET A 326 -9.08 0.84 28.34
CA MET A 326 -8.59 0.95 29.70
C MET A 326 -7.06 0.96 29.77
N LEU A 327 -6.55 1.76 30.68
CA LEU A 327 -5.18 1.71 31.16
C LEU A 327 -5.22 1.32 32.64
N THR A 328 -4.68 0.15 32.97
CA THR A 328 -4.73 -0.38 34.34
C THR A 328 -3.36 -0.83 34.81
N PRO A 329 -2.97 -0.54 36.06
CA PRO A 329 -1.81 -1.18 36.66
C PRO A 329 -2.03 -2.70 36.66
N LEU A 330 -1.12 -3.43 36.01
CA LEU A 330 -1.17 -4.88 35.94
C LEU A 330 0.23 -5.45 35.93
N VAL A 331 0.54 -6.21 36.96
CA VAL A 331 1.84 -6.86 37.14
C VAL A 331 1.60 -8.37 37.22
N PRO A 332 1.93 -9.14 36.17
CA PRO A 332 1.88 -10.60 36.22
C PRO A 332 2.74 -11.15 37.39
N GLU A 333 2.27 -12.24 38.01
CA GLU A 333 2.99 -12.87 39.15
C GLU A 333 4.41 -13.32 38.78
N VAL A 334 4.66 -13.59 37.50
CA VAL A 334 5.98 -13.95 36.97
C VAL A 334 6.93 -12.75 36.83
N SER A 335 6.47 -11.53 37.08
CA SER A 335 7.29 -10.31 37.01
C SER A 335 8.11 -10.13 38.31
N PRO A 336 9.41 -9.73 38.26
CA PRO A 336 10.21 -9.48 37.07
C PRO A 336 10.66 -10.76 36.37
N LEU A 337 10.52 -10.81 35.04
CA LEU A 337 10.86 -11.97 34.22
C LEU A 337 12.23 -11.81 33.59
N ARG A 338 13.09 -12.81 33.72
CA ARG A 338 14.39 -12.84 33.06
C ARG A 338 14.28 -13.56 31.73
N LEU A 339 14.63 -12.86 30.65
CA LEU A 339 14.71 -13.45 29.31
C LEU A 339 16.17 -13.83 29.01
N GLU A 340 16.39 -15.06 28.59
CA GLU A 340 17.68 -15.52 28.08
C GLU A 340 17.98 -14.92 26.70
N SER A 341 19.27 -14.94 26.29
CA SER A 341 19.65 -14.44 24.96
C SER A 341 19.00 -15.29 23.87
N GLY A 342 18.35 -14.64 22.90
CA GLY A 342 17.59 -15.29 21.84
C GLY A 342 16.17 -15.70 22.23
N GLN A 343 15.79 -15.54 23.50
CA GLN A 343 14.45 -15.87 23.96
C GLN A 343 13.47 -14.72 23.67
N THR A 344 12.26 -15.08 23.27
CA THR A 344 11.17 -14.15 22.99
C THR A 344 9.96 -14.48 23.84
N LEU A 345 9.36 -13.43 24.41
CA LEU A 345 8.12 -13.46 25.15
C LEU A 345 7.04 -12.73 24.35
N LEU A 346 5.84 -13.29 24.32
CA LEU A 346 4.67 -12.76 23.66
C LEU A 346 3.59 -12.49 24.69
N GLY A 347 2.95 -11.34 24.60
CA GLY A 347 1.79 -10.99 25.44
C GLY A 347 0.53 -10.99 24.59
N ALA A 348 -0.50 -11.70 25.03
CA ALA A 348 -1.73 -11.89 24.27
C ALA A 348 -2.98 -11.73 25.14
N VAL A 349 -4.10 -11.48 24.51
CA VAL A 349 -5.44 -11.57 25.08
C VAL A 349 -6.25 -12.62 24.33
N ARG A 350 -6.90 -13.51 25.07
CA ARG A 350 -7.95 -14.39 24.56
C ARG A 350 -9.29 -13.73 24.78
N ILE A 351 -10.10 -13.68 23.74
CA ILE A 351 -11.45 -13.14 23.79
C ILE A 351 -12.42 -14.24 23.38
N THR A 352 -13.51 -14.40 24.14
CA THR A 352 -14.64 -15.25 23.79
C THR A 352 -15.88 -14.37 23.69
N ASP A 353 -16.64 -14.48 22.61
CA ASP A 353 -17.91 -13.80 22.43
C ASP A 353 -19.08 -14.60 23.04
N ASP A 354 -20.27 -14.00 23.08
CA ASP A 354 -21.50 -14.63 23.57
C ASP A 354 -22.06 -15.75 22.68
N HIS A 355 -21.47 -15.93 21.46
CA HIS A 355 -21.73 -17.06 20.57
C HIS A 355 -20.73 -18.21 20.76
N GLY A 356 -19.78 -18.06 21.69
CA GLY A 356 -18.77 -19.06 22.03
C GLY A 356 -17.58 -19.10 21.06
N GLN A 357 -17.43 -18.13 20.17
CA GLN A 357 -16.22 -17.99 19.33
C GLN A 357 -15.07 -17.46 20.17
N THR A 358 -13.91 -18.08 20.05
CA THR A 358 -12.73 -17.73 20.83
C THR A 358 -11.55 -17.43 19.91
N PHE A 359 -10.88 -16.30 20.17
CA PHE A 359 -9.73 -15.84 19.42
C PHE A 359 -8.63 -15.29 20.32
N TRP A 360 -7.38 -15.44 19.88
CA TRP A 360 -6.20 -14.86 20.49
C TRP A 360 -5.77 -13.63 19.70
N TYR A 361 -5.45 -12.56 20.42
CA TYR A 361 -4.85 -11.36 19.88
C TYR A 361 -3.51 -11.11 20.56
N LEU A 362 -2.46 -10.98 19.76
CA LEU A 362 -1.17 -10.53 20.26
C LEU A 362 -1.26 -9.03 20.56
N LEU A 363 -0.86 -8.67 21.79
CA LEU A 363 -0.79 -7.28 22.22
C LEU A 363 0.63 -6.75 22.18
N ASP A 364 1.61 -7.61 22.51
CA ASP A 364 3.01 -7.19 22.65
C ASP A 364 3.98 -8.36 22.46
N GLY A 365 5.24 -8.02 22.19
CA GLY A 365 6.32 -8.99 22.16
C GLY A 365 7.65 -8.38 22.58
N TRP A 366 8.49 -9.18 23.26
CA TRP A 366 9.80 -8.75 23.75
C TRP A 366 10.83 -9.83 23.48
N GLY A 367 11.89 -9.48 22.78
CA GLY A 367 13.02 -10.36 22.53
C GLY A 367 14.28 -9.88 23.20
N ASN A 368 15.07 -10.79 23.76
CA ASN A 368 16.40 -10.50 24.25
C ASN A 368 17.46 -10.81 23.19
N ASP A 369 17.90 -9.77 22.48
CA ASP A 369 18.96 -9.87 21.48
C ASP A 369 20.32 -9.52 22.12
N TYR A 370 21.08 -10.55 22.53
CA TYR A 370 22.40 -10.45 23.17
C TYR A 370 22.47 -9.41 24.31
N GLY A 371 21.46 -9.38 25.17
CA GLY A 371 21.40 -8.49 26.34
C GLY A 371 20.66 -7.16 26.06
N THR A 372 20.22 -6.92 24.83
CA THR A 372 19.40 -5.76 24.45
C THR A 372 17.95 -6.19 24.29
N LEU A 373 17.04 -5.53 25.00
CA LEU A 373 15.61 -5.76 24.78
C LEU A 373 15.17 -5.13 23.47
N ARG A 374 14.53 -5.92 22.62
CA ARG A 374 13.78 -5.43 21.47
C ARG A 374 12.29 -5.64 21.73
N ARG A 375 11.51 -4.58 21.66
CA ARG A 375 10.06 -4.65 21.63
C ARG A 375 9.62 -4.90 20.20
N ILE A 376 8.71 -5.83 20.05
CA ILE A 376 8.11 -6.21 18.76
C ILE A 376 6.75 -5.57 18.76
N ASN A 377 6.50 -4.67 17.84
CA ASN A 377 5.18 -4.06 17.63
C ASN A 377 4.46 -4.69 16.43
N SER A 378 3.14 -4.54 16.39
CA SER A 378 2.26 -5.06 15.34
C SER A 378 2.71 -4.68 13.93
N ASP A 379 3.31 -3.49 13.75
CA ASP A 379 3.78 -2.99 12.45
C ASP A 379 4.97 -3.77 11.89
N ALA A 380 5.76 -4.42 12.75
CA ALA A 380 6.95 -5.17 12.35
C ALA A 380 6.64 -6.56 11.77
N LEU A 381 5.43 -7.07 11.94
CA LEU A 381 5.08 -8.47 11.66
C LEU A 381 4.18 -8.70 10.44
N ASN A 382 3.97 -7.67 9.60
CA ASN A 382 3.33 -7.78 8.26
C ASN A 382 2.12 -8.75 8.21
N GLY A 383 1.19 -8.64 9.16
CA GLY A 383 -0.03 -9.46 9.18
C GLY A 383 0.07 -10.79 9.93
N GLN A 384 1.25 -11.27 10.33
CA GLN A 384 1.37 -12.47 11.19
C GLN A 384 0.76 -12.26 12.57
N TRP A 385 0.64 -11.00 12.99
CA TRP A 385 0.11 -10.62 14.28
C TRP A 385 -1.39 -10.93 14.46
N SER A 386 -2.18 -10.73 13.41
CA SER A 386 -3.63 -10.94 13.43
C SER A 386 -4.06 -12.40 13.30
N SER A 387 -3.16 -13.27 12.89
CA SER A 387 -3.45 -14.69 12.67
C SER A 387 -2.75 -15.62 13.65
N TRP A 388 -1.96 -15.09 14.58
CA TRP A 388 -1.20 -15.86 15.55
C TRP A 388 -2.10 -16.68 16.49
N GLN A 389 -1.65 -17.90 16.78
CA GLN A 389 -2.23 -18.78 17.79
C GLN A 389 -1.13 -19.30 18.73
N PRO A 390 -1.47 -19.68 19.98
CA PRO A 390 -0.53 -20.35 20.87
C PRO A 390 0.10 -21.57 20.20
N GLY A 391 1.43 -21.63 20.23
CA GLY A 391 2.23 -22.65 19.53
C GLY A 391 2.86 -22.16 18.21
N ASP A 392 2.37 -21.09 17.64
CA ASP A 392 2.98 -20.51 16.44
C ASP A 392 4.32 -19.87 16.78
N THR A 393 5.30 -20.12 15.90
CA THR A 393 6.61 -19.49 16.00
C THR A 393 6.64 -18.25 15.10
N LEU A 394 6.73 -17.08 15.71
CA LEU A 394 6.94 -15.84 14.97
C LEU A 394 8.42 -15.69 14.58
N VAL A 395 8.66 -15.43 13.30
CA VAL A 395 10.00 -15.08 12.79
C VAL A 395 10.20 -13.59 13.03
N LEU A 396 10.99 -13.28 14.05
CA LEU A 396 11.09 -11.91 14.59
C LEU A 396 12.29 -11.13 14.06
N TRP A 397 13.27 -11.84 13.49
CA TRP A 397 14.53 -11.27 13.00
C TRP A 397 15.02 -12.04 11.77
N ASP A 398 15.35 -11.36 10.72
CA ASP A 398 16.27 -11.77 9.67
C ASP A 398 17.63 -11.11 9.87
#